data_8f31c30d5fa078b476f23d83a132e6ec
#
_entry.id   8f31c30d5fa078b476f23d83a132e6ec
#
_cell.length_a   1.000
_cell.length_b   1.000
_cell.length_c   1.000
_cell.angle_alpha   90.00
_cell.angle_beta   90.00
_cell.angle_gamma   90.00
#
_symmetry.space_group_name_H-M   'P 1'
#
loop_
_entity.id
_entity.type
_entity.pdbx_description
1 polymer ?
#
loop_
_entity_poly.entity_id
_entity_poly.type
_entity_poly.pdbx_seq_one_letter_code
_entity_poly.pdbx_strand_id
1 'polypeptide(L)'
;VPLAPVMAFWIASPIMDPEIFVLTSVGIGFGFASGKAVIAVLLGLFAGFTVYLLQQRGWVLDPLKGELSGCRKKVSLSGPVDVQWKFWQEPERISQFRTAAASNGWLIGRWLLLAFLIESLMIIYIPTSFIEGLVGQDNLLAIPLAVLIGIPSYLNGYAAIPLVSGLIDLGMSQGAAMAFMTAGAISSIPAAIAVFGLVKKPVFALYLALGITGSVATGIGWQFLSEFF
;
A
#
# COMPACT_ATOMS: atom_id res chain seq x y z
N VAL A 1 4.81 -13.73 -12.53
CA VAL A 1 5.72 -13.05 -11.58
C VAL A 1 5.57 -13.73 -10.23
N PRO A 2 6.65 -14.03 -9.49
CA PRO A 2 6.59 -14.56 -8.13
C PRO A 2 5.85 -13.61 -7.18
N LEU A 3 5.15 -14.16 -6.15
CA LEU A 3 4.37 -13.33 -5.23
C LEU A 3 5.24 -12.41 -4.35
N ALA A 4 6.45 -12.85 -3.99
CA ALA A 4 7.34 -12.09 -3.10
C ALA A 4 7.67 -10.67 -3.61
N PRO A 5 8.15 -10.46 -4.86
CA PRO A 5 8.38 -9.12 -5.38
C PRO A 5 7.09 -8.32 -5.59
N VAL A 6 5.96 -8.99 -5.87
CA VAL A 6 4.65 -8.31 -5.97
C VAL A 6 4.23 -7.76 -4.61
N MET A 7 4.38 -8.55 -3.55
CA MET A 7 4.05 -8.10 -2.19
C MET A 7 4.96 -6.96 -1.73
N ALA A 8 6.26 -7.04 -2.04
CA ALA A 8 7.20 -5.95 -1.76
C ALA A 8 6.75 -4.64 -2.43
N PHE A 9 6.35 -4.71 -3.70
CA PHE A 9 5.85 -3.57 -4.45
C PHE A 9 4.53 -3.03 -3.88
N TRP A 10 3.56 -3.90 -3.55
CA TRP A 10 2.26 -3.48 -3.02
C TRP A 10 2.37 -2.74 -1.67
N ILE A 11 3.36 -3.10 -0.85
CA ILE A 11 3.58 -2.47 0.44
C ILE A 11 4.43 -1.20 0.31
N ALA A 12 5.50 -1.21 -0.47
CA ALA A 12 6.41 -0.08 -0.58
C ALA A 12 5.84 1.08 -1.43
N SER A 13 5.22 0.75 -2.57
CA SER A 13 4.81 1.73 -3.59
C SER A 13 3.85 2.82 -3.09
N PRO A 14 2.82 2.53 -2.26
CA PRO A 14 1.90 3.57 -1.83
C PRO A 14 2.44 4.47 -0.71
N ILE A 15 3.58 4.11 -0.08
CA ILE A 15 4.12 4.86 1.06
C ILE A 15 4.82 6.13 0.59
N MET A 16 5.60 6.03 -0.50
CA MET A 16 6.46 7.13 -0.94
C MET A 16 6.64 7.12 -2.45
N ASP A 17 6.42 8.27 -3.05
CA ASP A 17 6.81 8.62 -4.40
C ASP A 17 7.57 9.96 -4.40
N PRO A 18 8.17 10.39 -5.52
CA PRO A 18 8.93 11.64 -5.57
C PRO A 18 8.10 12.88 -5.20
N GLU A 19 6.83 12.91 -5.55
CA GLU A 19 5.94 14.04 -5.29
C GLU A 19 5.57 14.10 -3.80
N ILE A 20 5.16 12.98 -3.21
CA ILE A 20 4.89 12.87 -1.77
C ILE A 20 6.15 13.17 -0.95
N PHE A 21 7.35 12.81 -1.44
CA PHE A 21 8.60 13.15 -0.78
C PHE A 21 8.79 14.65 -0.67
N VAL A 22 8.62 15.39 -1.77
CA VAL A 22 8.76 16.85 -1.78
C VAL A 22 7.74 17.49 -0.85
N LEU A 23 6.47 17.09 -0.95
CA LEU A 23 5.40 17.63 -0.12
C LEU A 23 5.60 17.32 1.37
N THR A 24 6.01 16.10 1.71
CA THR A 24 6.31 15.72 3.10
C THR A 24 7.51 16.51 3.64
N SER A 25 8.52 16.75 2.79
CA SER A 25 9.70 17.55 3.17
C SER A 25 9.34 18.99 3.50
N VAL A 26 8.41 19.57 2.76
CA VAL A 26 7.94 20.94 2.98
C VAL A 26 6.95 21.03 4.14
N GLY A 27 6.02 20.07 4.25
CA GLY A 27 4.93 20.12 5.23
C GLY A 27 5.31 19.65 6.63
N ILE A 28 6.18 18.65 6.76
CA ILE A 28 6.56 18.07 8.06
C ILE A 28 8.06 18.27 8.33
N GLY A 29 8.89 18.11 7.30
CA GLY A 29 10.33 18.28 7.41
C GLY A 29 11.12 17.24 6.61
N PHE A 30 12.33 17.63 6.18
CA PHE A 30 13.20 16.78 5.35
C PHE A 30 13.63 15.49 6.06
N GLY A 31 13.92 15.57 7.38
CA GLY A 31 14.27 14.40 8.19
C GLY A 31 13.17 13.35 8.20
N PHE A 32 11.92 13.76 8.43
CA PHE A 32 10.76 12.90 8.41
C PHE A 32 10.52 12.27 7.01
N ALA A 33 10.62 13.08 5.95
CA ALA A 33 10.44 12.60 4.59
C ALA A 33 11.52 11.56 4.19
N SER A 34 12.78 11.83 4.56
CA SER A 34 13.90 10.91 4.32
C SER A 34 13.74 9.60 5.10
N GLY A 35 13.34 9.68 6.37
CA GLY A 35 13.02 8.52 7.19
C GLY A 35 11.90 7.68 6.58
N LYS A 36 10.82 8.33 6.14
CA LYS A 36 9.68 7.68 5.48
C LYS A 36 10.09 6.98 4.18
N ALA A 37 11.00 7.57 3.39
CA ALA A 37 11.53 6.95 2.17
C ALA A 37 12.35 5.69 2.50
N VAL A 38 13.22 5.74 3.50
CA VAL A 38 13.98 4.56 3.97
C VAL A 38 13.04 3.48 4.49
N ILE A 39 12.03 3.86 5.27
CA ILE A 39 11.01 2.96 5.80
C ILE A 39 10.25 2.27 4.68
N ALA A 40 9.88 2.97 3.60
CA ALA A 40 9.20 2.37 2.46
C ALA A 40 10.02 1.22 1.85
N VAL A 41 11.33 1.43 1.68
CA VAL A 41 12.24 0.38 1.18
C VAL A 41 12.34 -0.78 2.15
N LEU A 42 12.56 -0.51 3.44
CA LEU A 42 12.68 -1.54 4.48
C LEU A 42 11.41 -2.39 4.61
N LEU A 43 10.23 -1.75 4.56
CA LEU A 43 8.94 -2.45 4.59
C LEU A 43 8.72 -3.31 3.34
N GLY A 44 9.09 -2.81 2.17
CA GLY A 44 9.04 -3.60 0.95
C GLY A 44 9.93 -4.83 1.03
N LEU A 45 11.17 -4.67 1.51
CA LEU A 45 12.11 -5.79 1.72
C LEU A 45 11.57 -6.77 2.77
N PHE A 46 11.09 -6.29 3.91
CA PHE A 46 10.49 -7.10 4.96
C PHE A 46 9.33 -7.95 4.43
N ALA A 47 8.39 -7.32 3.71
CA ALA A 47 7.24 -8.01 3.16
C ALA A 47 7.61 -9.02 2.08
N GLY A 48 8.48 -8.64 1.14
CA GLY A 48 8.97 -9.53 0.09
C GLY A 48 9.71 -10.73 0.65
N PHE A 49 10.60 -10.51 1.61
CA PHE A 49 11.37 -11.58 2.25
C PHE A 49 10.49 -12.52 3.08
N THR A 50 9.52 -11.98 3.81
CA THR A 50 8.55 -12.79 4.58
C THR A 50 7.76 -13.69 3.65
N VAL A 51 7.23 -13.17 2.55
CA VAL A 51 6.49 -13.97 1.56
C VAL A 51 7.40 -15.01 0.91
N TYR A 52 8.64 -14.67 0.59
CA TYR A 52 9.62 -15.61 0.05
C TYR A 52 9.84 -16.81 0.98
N LEU A 53 10.05 -16.56 2.29
CA LEU A 53 10.20 -17.61 3.29
C LEU A 53 8.94 -18.49 3.43
N LEU A 54 7.75 -17.87 3.41
CA LEU A 54 6.48 -18.59 3.47
C LEU A 54 6.28 -19.47 2.23
N GLN A 55 6.67 -19.01 1.05
CA GLN A 55 6.60 -19.81 -0.17
C GLN A 55 7.57 -21.01 -0.14
N GLN A 56 8.76 -20.85 0.43
CA GLN A 56 9.69 -21.98 0.64
C GLN A 56 9.11 -23.06 1.56
N ARG A 57 8.27 -22.68 2.52
CA ARG A 57 7.56 -23.60 3.42
C ARG A 57 6.29 -24.19 2.83
N GLY A 58 6.03 -23.98 1.54
CA GLY A 58 4.84 -24.49 0.85
C GLY A 58 3.56 -23.68 1.09
N TRP A 59 3.64 -22.52 1.76
CA TRP A 59 2.50 -21.63 1.95
C TRP A 59 2.29 -20.73 0.71
N VAL A 60 1.01 -20.52 0.36
CA VAL A 60 0.62 -19.53 -0.68
C VAL A 60 1.24 -19.84 -2.06
N LEU A 61 1.25 -21.10 -2.47
CA LEU A 61 1.77 -21.54 -3.77
C LEU A 61 0.90 -21.09 -4.96
N ASP A 62 -0.41 -20.89 -4.73
CA ASP A 62 -1.35 -20.41 -5.74
C ASP A 62 -2.11 -19.18 -5.22
N PRO A 63 -1.54 -17.96 -5.44
CA PRO A 63 -2.04 -16.73 -4.83
C PRO A 63 -3.28 -16.15 -5.51
N LEU A 64 -3.52 -16.44 -6.79
CA LEU A 64 -4.55 -15.79 -7.61
C LEU A 64 -5.92 -16.45 -7.47
N LYS A 65 -6.99 -15.66 -7.62
CA LYS A 65 -8.35 -16.19 -7.78
C LYS A 65 -8.50 -16.93 -9.11
N GLY A 66 -9.31 -17.99 -9.13
CA GLY A 66 -9.41 -18.92 -10.25
C GLY A 66 -9.76 -18.34 -11.62
N GLU A 67 -10.46 -17.22 -11.68
CA GLU A 67 -10.78 -16.52 -12.94
C GLU A 67 -9.54 -15.93 -13.63
N LEU A 68 -8.49 -15.62 -12.87
CA LEU A 68 -7.22 -15.13 -13.38
C LEU A 68 -6.19 -16.23 -13.62
N SER A 69 -6.44 -17.42 -13.11
CA SER A 69 -5.60 -18.62 -13.35
C SER A 69 -5.65 -19.11 -14.81
N GLY A 70 -6.66 -18.72 -15.59
CA GLY A 70 -6.79 -19.06 -17.01
C GLY A 70 -5.66 -18.51 -17.90
N CYS A 71 -4.92 -17.52 -17.46
CA CYS A 71 -3.71 -17.02 -18.13
C CYS A 71 -2.45 -17.87 -17.91
N ARG A 72 -2.56 -19.00 -17.18
CA ARG A 72 -1.48 -19.97 -16.98
C ARG A 72 -1.32 -20.92 -18.18
N LYS A 73 -1.44 -20.45 -19.43
CA LYS A 73 -0.75 -21.12 -20.51
C LYS A 73 0.74 -21.04 -20.18
N LYS A 74 1.36 -22.19 -19.90
CA LYS A 74 2.80 -22.33 -19.83
C LYS A 74 3.35 -21.69 -21.11
N VAL A 75 3.80 -20.45 -21.02
CA VAL A 75 4.68 -19.91 -22.03
C VAL A 75 5.94 -20.74 -21.90
N SER A 76 6.08 -21.71 -22.78
CA SER A 76 7.30 -22.49 -22.92
C SER A 76 8.37 -21.48 -23.34
N LEU A 77 9.24 -21.10 -22.42
CA LEU A 77 10.37 -20.20 -22.68
C LEU A 77 11.50 -20.90 -23.47
N SER A 78 11.25 -22.08 -24.02
CA SER A 78 12.19 -22.86 -24.80
C SER A 78 12.03 -22.58 -26.30
N GLY A 79 12.38 -21.36 -26.70
CA GLY A 79 12.52 -20.94 -28.09
C GLY A 79 12.83 -19.44 -28.17
N PRO A 80 13.54 -18.95 -29.19
CA PRO A 80 13.66 -17.52 -29.41
C PRO A 80 12.26 -16.96 -29.63
N VAL A 81 11.75 -16.23 -28.63
CA VAL A 81 10.49 -15.48 -28.78
C VAL A 81 10.81 -14.33 -29.72
N ASP A 82 10.35 -14.46 -30.95
CA ASP A 82 10.43 -13.37 -31.91
C ASP A 82 9.52 -12.24 -31.42
N VAL A 83 10.15 -11.25 -30.78
CA VAL A 83 9.43 -10.12 -30.17
C VAL A 83 8.96 -9.21 -31.29
N GLN A 84 7.74 -9.39 -31.74
CA GLN A 84 7.13 -8.50 -32.72
C GLN A 84 6.66 -7.22 -32.02
N TRP A 85 7.45 -6.17 -32.15
CA TRP A 85 7.16 -4.85 -31.57
C TRP A 85 5.93 -4.18 -32.19
N LYS A 86 5.56 -4.54 -33.44
CA LYS A 86 4.42 -3.97 -34.17
C LYS A 86 3.14 -4.80 -34.02
N PHE A 87 2.74 -5.08 -32.76
CA PHE A 87 1.55 -5.90 -32.47
C PHE A 87 0.23 -5.33 -33.05
N TRP A 88 0.19 -4.02 -33.33
CA TRP A 88 -0.96 -3.35 -33.96
C TRP A 88 -1.19 -3.72 -35.44
N GLN A 89 -0.28 -4.45 -36.07
CA GLN A 89 -0.45 -4.94 -37.43
C GLN A 89 -1.16 -6.30 -37.48
N GLU A 90 -1.35 -6.98 -36.35
CA GLU A 90 -2.03 -8.27 -36.24
C GLU A 90 -3.46 -8.09 -35.74
N PRO A 91 -4.52 -8.26 -36.55
CA PRO A 91 -5.91 -8.06 -36.11
C PRO A 91 -6.32 -8.90 -34.90
N GLU A 92 -5.78 -10.12 -34.81
CA GLU A 92 -6.06 -11.04 -33.72
C GLU A 92 -5.49 -10.57 -32.39
N ARG A 93 -4.28 -10.03 -32.39
CA ARG A 93 -3.66 -9.43 -31.20
C ARG A 93 -4.36 -8.14 -30.75
N ILE A 94 -4.80 -7.32 -31.72
CA ILE A 94 -5.61 -6.14 -31.40
C ILE A 94 -6.92 -6.56 -30.73
N SER A 95 -7.59 -7.58 -31.25
CA SER A 95 -8.83 -8.09 -30.65
C SER A 95 -8.60 -8.61 -29.23
N GLN A 96 -7.55 -9.40 -28.99
CA GLN A 96 -7.17 -9.90 -27.68
C GLN A 96 -6.82 -8.75 -26.72
N PHE A 97 -6.06 -7.75 -27.19
CA PHE A 97 -5.74 -6.55 -26.41
C PHE A 97 -7.00 -5.77 -26.02
N ARG A 98 -7.90 -5.52 -26.96
CA ARG A 98 -9.15 -4.79 -26.70
C ARG A 98 -10.03 -5.52 -25.68
N THR A 99 -10.16 -6.83 -25.84
CA THR A 99 -10.94 -7.64 -24.91
C THR A 99 -10.30 -7.66 -23.51
N ALA A 100 -8.99 -7.84 -23.41
CA ALA A 100 -8.26 -7.81 -22.15
C ALA A 100 -8.30 -6.41 -21.52
N ALA A 101 -8.11 -5.35 -22.29
CA ALA A 101 -8.17 -3.97 -21.81
C ALA A 101 -9.58 -3.61 -21.32
N ALA A 102 -10.63 -3.99 -22.04
CA ALA A 102 -12.00 -3.73 -21.64
C ALA A 102 -12.38 -4.51 -20.35
N SER A 103 -12.05 -5.80 -20.27
CA SER A 103 -12.37 -6.63 -19.09
C SER A 103 -11.61 -6.19 -17.86
N ASN A 104 -10.30 -5.93 -17.99
CA ASN A 104 -9.49 -5.44 -16.87
C ASN A 104 -9.86 -4.00 -16.49
N GLY A 105 -10.11 -3.13 -17.48
CA GLY A 105 -10.57 -1.76 -17.25
C GLY A 105 -11.90 -1.72 -16.51
N TRP A 106 -12.86 -2.58 -16.87
CA TRP A 106 -14.13 -2.70 -16.17
C TRP A 106 -13.97 -3.25 -14.74
N LEU A 107 -13.13 -4.30 -14.58
CA LEU A 107 -12.83 -4.86 -13.27
C LEU A 107 -12.22 -3.82 -12.32
N ILE A 108 -11.18 -3.14 -12.78
CA ILE A 108 -10.48 -2.12 -11.99
C ILE A 108 -11.38 -0.91 -11.78
N GLY A 109 -12.05 -0.44 -12.83
CA GLY A 109 -12.92 0.75 -12.79
C GLY A 109 -14.05 0.65 -11.77
N ARG A 110 -14.77 -0.49 -11.73
CA ARG A 110 -15.85 -0.69 -10.75
C ARG A 110 -15.34 -0.70 -9.30
N TRP A 111 -14.15 -1.27 -9.06
CA TRP A 111 -13.57 -1.32 -7.73
C TRP A 111 -13.02 0.05 -7.29
N LEU A 112 -12.42 0.81 -8.23
CA LEU A 112 -11.99 2.18 -7.97
C LEU A 112 -13.19 3.09 -7.70
N LEU A 113 -14.27 2.96 -8.48
CA LEU A 113 -15.48 3.75 -8.25
C LEU A 113 -16.04 3.49 -6.84
N LEU A 114 -16.15 2.22 -6.44
CA LEU A 114 -16.59 1.84 -5.09
C LEU A 114 -15.66 2.42 -4.02
N ALA A 115 -14.36 2.34 -4.25
CA ALA A 115 -13.36 2.86 -3.31
C ALA A 115 -13.48 4.37 -3.12
N PHE A 116 -13.57 5.15 -4.19
CA PHE A 116 -13.76 6.60 -4.12
C PHE A 116 -15.10 7.00 -3.49
N LEU A 117 -16.14 6.19 -3.69
CA LEU A 117 -17.45 6.42 -3.06
C LEU A 117 -17.36 6.24 -1.54
N ILE A 118 -16.71 5.17 -1.08
CA ILE A 118 -16.48 4.94 0.35
C ILE A 118 -15.58 6.03 0.94
N GLU A 119 -14.49 6.41 0.25
CA GLU A 119 -13.59 7.49 0.65
C GLU A 119 -14.35 8.81 0.83
N SER A 120 -15.19 9.17 -0.14
CA SER A 120 -16.01 10.38 -0.07
C SER A 120 -16.94 10.37 1.14
N LEU A 121 -17.56 9.23 1.45
CA LEU A 121 -18.41 9.09 2.65
C LEU A 121 -17.58 9.23 3.93
N MET A 122 -16.37 8.65 3.98
CA MET A 122 -15.51 8.75 5.16
C MET A 122 -15.08 10.19 5.45
N ILE A 123 -14.70 10.96 4.42
CA ILE A 123 -14.33 12.38 4.56
C ILE A 123 -15.50 13.21 5.13
N ILE A 124 -16.74 12.88 4.75
CA ILE A 124 -17.93 13.60 5.23
C ILE A 124 -18.29 13.25 6.68
N TYR A 125 -18.15 11.98 7.06
CA TYR A 125 -18.67 11.46 8.34
C TYR A 125 -17.65 11.33 9.46
N ILE A 126 -16.34 11.32 9.17
CA ILE A 126 -15.29 11.21 10.20
C ILE A 126 -14.70 12.59 10.47
N PRO A 127 -15.05 13.27 11.58
CA PRO A 127 -14.46 14.55 11.91
C PRO A 127 -13.01 14.39 12.37
N THR A 128 -12.14 15.30 11.93
CA THR A 128 -10.72 15.34 12.30
C THR A 128 -10.49 15.45 13.81
N SER A 129 -11.39 16.14 14.53
CA SER A 129 -11.35 16.27 15.99
C SER A 129 -11.45 14.93 16.75
N PHE A 130 -12.06 13.91 16.13
CA PHE A 130 -12.10 12.58 16.71
C PHE A 130 -10.71 11.89 16.67
N ILE A 131 -9.92 12.19 15.66
CA ILE A 131 -8.57 11.67 15.48
C ILE A 131 -7.62 12.33 16.49
N GLU A 132 -7.73 13.65 16.68
CA GLU A 132 -6.91 14.45 17.59
C GLU A 132 -6.99 13.95 19.04
N GLY A 133 -8.17 13.57 19.51
CA GLY A 133 -8.39 13.09 20.89
C GLY A 133 -7.78 11.71 21.20
N LEU A 134 -7.40 10.93 20.20
CA LEU A 134 -6.95 9.56 20.38
C LEU A 134 -5.42 9.36 20.27
N VAL A 135 -4.68 10.31 19.71
CA VAL A 135 -3.28 10.13 19.29
C VAL A 135 -2.28 11.06 20.03
N GLY A 136 -2.65 11.59 21.19
CA GLY A 136 -1.79 12.47 22.02
C GLY A 136 -0.53 11.78 22.57
N GLN A 137 0.49 12.58 22.91
CA GLN A 137 1.86 12.12 23.28
C GLN A 137 1.93 11.21 24.51
N ASP A 138 1.02 11.35 25.46
CA ASP A 138 1.10 10.65 26.76
C ASP A 138 0.57 9.21 26.74
N ASN A 139 0.21 8.70 25.57
CA ASN A 139 -0.39 7.37 25.46
C ASN A 139 0.61 6.34 24.95
N LEU A 140 0.97 5.36 25.79
CA LEU A 140 1.80 4.20 25.41
C LEU A 140 1.22 3.42 24.20
N LEU A 141 -0.07 3.56 23.96
CA LEU A 141 -0.78 2.95 22.85
C LEU A 141 -0.91 3.89 21.62
N ALA A 142 -0.29 5.08 21.66
CA ALA A 142 -0.42 6.06 20.59
C ALA A 142 -0.04 5.49 19.20
N ILE A 143 1.05 4.72 19.12
CA ILE A 143 1.49 4.10 17.86
C ILE A 143 0.50 3.04 17.34
N PRO A 144 0.10 2.02 18.12
CA PRO A 144 -0.94 1.08 17.70
C PRO A 144 -2.27 1.75 17.37
N LEU A 145 -2.70 2.75 18.14
CA LEU A 145 -3.92 3.52 17.86
C LEU A 145 -3.79 4.33 16.58
N ALA A 146 -2.64 4.95 16.33
CA ALA A 146 -2.36 5.67 15.10
C ALA A 146 -2.47 4.74 13.87
N VAL A 147 -1.99 3.51 13.97
CA VAL A 147 -2.14 2.50 12.90
C VAL A 147 -3.61 2.15 12.70
N LEU A 148 -4.35 1.85 13.79
CA LEU A 148 -5.77 1.48 13.70
C LEU A 148 -6.64 2.60 13.12
N ILE A 149 -6.33 3.84 13.46
CA ILE A 149 -7.03 5.01 12.94
C ILE A 149 -6.58 5.33 11.51
N GLY A 150 -5.30 5.20 11.21
CA GLY A 150 -4.73 5.42 9.88
C GLY A 150 -5.35 4.53 8.81
N ILE A 151 -5.66 3.26 9.14
CA ILE A 151 -6.29 2.31 8.22
C ILE A 151 -7.63 2.81 7.67
N PRO A 152 -8.63 3.15 8.48
CA PRO A 152 -9.92 3.62 8.01
C PRO A 152 -9.92 5.09 7.58
N SER A 153 -9.03 5.90 8.16
CA SER A 153 -8.97 7.35 7.89
C SER A 153 -8.45 7.69 6.51
N TYR A 154 -8.26 6.70 5.64
CA TYR A 154 -7.60 6.85 4.33
C TYR A 154 -7.59 8.30 3.85
N LEU A 155 -6.54 8.96 4.18
CA LEU A 155 -6.24 10.25 3.62
C LEU A 155 -5.29 9.98 2.45
N ASN A 156 -5.70 10.42 1.26
CA ASN A 156 -4.79 10.54 0.14
C ASN A 156 -3.46 11.10 0.66
N GLY A 157 -2.34 10.55 0.25
CA GLY A 157 -1.01 10.95 0.73
C GLY A 157 -0.81 12.46 0.81
N TYR A 158 -1.47 13.21 -0.08
CA TYR A 158 -1.48 14.68 -0.11
C TYR A 158 -2.27 15.29 1.06
N ALA A 159 -3.44 14.77 1.39
CA ALA A 159 -4.27 15.28 2.48
C ALA A 159 -3.75 14.84 3.86
N ALA A 160 -3.03 13.72 3.93
CA ALA A 160 -2.40 13.24 5.16
C ALA A 160 -1.31 14.18 5.67
N ILE A 161 -0.56 14.84 4.77
CA ILE A 161 0.58 15.68 5.14
C ILE A 161 0.15 16.87 6.01
N PRO A 162 -0.79 17.75 5.60
CA PRO A 162 -1.21 18.87 6.44
C PRO A 162 -1.93 18.40 7.72
N LEU A 163 -2.68 17.30 7.67
CA LEU A 163 -3.30 16.75 8.87
C LEU A 163 -2.24 16.31 9.88
N VAL A 164 -1.27 15.50 9.46
CA VAL A 164 -0.23 14.98 10.35
C VAL A 164 0.67 16.10 10.85
N SER A 165 0.99 17.11 10.02
CA SER A 165 1.70 18.30 10.47
C SER A 165 0.93 18.99 11.61
N GLY A 166 -0.35 19.25 11.45
CA GLY A 166 -1.19 19.83 12.50
C GLY A 166 -1.30 18.94 13.76
N LEU A 167 -1.38 17.61 13.61
CA LEU A 167 -1.39 16.71 14.75
C LEU A 167 -0.05 16.69 15.50
N ILE A 168 1.08 16.80 14.82
CA ILE A 168 2.40 16.93 15.43
C ILE A 168 2.46 18.24 16.24
N ASP A 169 1.96 19.36 15.69
CA ASP A 169 1.89 20.65 16.36
C ASP A 169 0.99 20.58 17.63
N LEU A 170 -0.04 19.73 17.62
CA LEU A 170 -0.92 19.46 18.76
C LEU A 170 -0.36 18.42 19.73
N GLY A 171 0.86 17.91 19.49
CA GLY A 171 1.55 17.02 20.42
C GLY A 171 1.52 15.53 20.04
N MET A 172 1.18 15.17 18.81
CA MET A 172 1.35 13.81 18.32
C MET A 172 2.83 13.43 18.26
N SER A 173 3.18 12.22 18.75
CA SER A 173 4.57 11.76 18.67
C SER A 173 5.00 11.48 17.23
N GLN A 174 6.29 11.67 16.96
CA GLN A 174 6.88 11.42 15.63
C GLN A 174 6.69 9.97 15.15
N GLY A 175 6.77 9.03 16.10
CA GLY A 175 6.52 7.62 15.82
C GLY A 175 5.07 7.31 15.48
N ALA A 176 4.12 7.94 16.17
CA ALA A 176 2.69 7.80 15.86
C ALA A 176 2.35 8.43 14.50
N ALA A 177 2.94 9.57 14.18
CA ALA A 177 2.81 10.23 12.89
C ALA A 177 3.32 9.33 11.74
N MET A 178 4.49 8.73 11.90
CA MET A 178 5.06 7.80 10.93
C MET A 178 4.20 6.55 10.76
N ALA A 179 3.73 5.97 11.87
CA ALA A 179 2.86 4.79 11.86
C ALA A 179 1.51 5.07 11.17
N PHE A 180 0.90 6.22 11.47
CA PHE A 180 -0.36 6.67 10.86
C PHE A 180 -0.23 6.79 9.34
N MET A 181 0.78 7.54 8.88
CA MET A 181 0.99 7.76 7.44
C MET A 181 1.34 6.47 6.71
N THR A 182 2.12 5.59 7.33
CA THR A 182 2.54 4.32 6.73
C THR A 182 1.36 3.35 6.64
N ALA A 183 0.60 3.19 7.73
CA ALA A 183 -0.58 2.33 7.76
C ALA A 183 -1.66 2.79 6.79
N GLY A 184 -1.98 4.08 6.77
CA GLY A 184 -2.96 4.66 5.87
C GLY A 184 -2.58 4.49 4.40
N ALA A 185 -1.30 4.66 4.05
CA ALA A 185 -0.83 4.46 2.69
C ALA A 185 -0.98 3.00 2.23
N ILE A 186 -0.52 2.03 3.04
CA ILE A 186 -0.55 0.60 2.69
C ILE A 186 -1.99 0.08 2.60
N SER A 187 -2.80 0.40 3.60
CA SER A 187 -4.15 -0.15 3.77
C SER A 187 -5.24 0.71 3.14
N SER A 188 -4.86 1.65 2.29
CA SER A 188 -5.84 2.49 1.59
C SER A 188 -6.95 1.64 0.97
N ILE A 189 -8.20 2.06 1.14
CA ILE A 189 -9.37 1.32 0.66
C ILE A 189 -9.23 0.97 -0.83
N PRO A 190 -8.82 1.89 -1.74
CA PRO A 190 -8.60 1.54 -3.14
C PRO A 190 -7.54 0.45 -3.35
N ALA A 191 -6.40 0.55 -2.63
CA ALA A 191 -5.34 -0.45 -2.74
C ALA A 191 -5.79 -1.81 -2.17
N ALA A 192 -6.42 -1.81 -1.00
CA ALA A 192 -6.93 -3.02 -0.37
C ALA A 192 -7.99 -3.71 -1.24
N ILE A 193 -8.92 -2.97 -1.82
CA ILE A 193 -9.95 -3.49 -2.72
C ILE A 193 -9.33 -4.05 -4.00
N ALA A 194 -8.35 -3.36 -4.60
CA ALA A 194 -7.66 -3.85 -5.78
C ALA A 194 -6.93 -5.18 -5.49
N VAL A 195 -6.19 -5.26 -4.39
CA VAL A 195 -5.51 -6.49 -3.96
C VAL A 195 -6.54 -7.60 -3.66
N PHE A 196 -7.61 -7.29 -2.91
CA PHE A 196 -8.67 -8.25 -2.60
C PHE A 196 -9.34 -8.81 -3.86
N GLY A 197 -9.52 -8.00 -4.90
CA GLY A 197 -10.06 -8.44 -6.18
C GLY A 197 -9.19 -9.46 -6.90
N LEU A 198 -7.87 -9.39 -6.75
CA LEU A 198 -6.90 -10.18 -7.49
C LEU A 198 -6.50 -11.48 -6.79
N VAL A 199 -6.42 -11.49 -5.44
CA VAL A 199 -5.82 -12.59 -4.70
C VAL A 199 -6.82 -13.35 -3.84
N LYS A 200 -6.43 -14.57 -3.43
CA LYS A 200 -7.18 -15.39 -2.47
C LYS A 200 -7.17 -14.74 -1.07
N LYS A 201 -8.21 -15.01 -0.27
CA LYS A 201 -8.35 -14.46 1.09
C LYS A 201 -7.11 -14.60 1.99
N PRO A 202 -6.38 -15.75 2.01
CA PRO A 202 -5.18 -15.89 2.85
C PRO A 202 -4.04 -14.93 2.44
N VAL A 203 -3.89 -14.67 1.13
CA VAL A 203 -2.88 -13.71 0.62
C VAL A 203 -3.24 -12.28 1.00
N PHE A 204 -4.53 -11.95 0.90
CA PHE A 204 -5.04 -10.66 1.32
C PHE A 204 -4.87 -10.43 2.83
N ALA A 205 -5.19 -11.45 3.65
CA ALA A 205 -4.98 -11.38 5.09
C ALA A 205 -3.48 -11.20 5.44
N LEU A 206 -2.59 -11.90 4.72
CA LEU A 206 -1.15 -11.72 4.87
C LEU A 206 -0.69 -10.30 4.50
N TYR A 207 -1.22 -9.73 3.40
CA TYR A 207 -0.95 -8.34 3.00
C TYR A 207 -1.33 -7.36 4.11
N LEU A 208 -2.54 -7.47 4.68
CA LEU A 208 -2.98 -6.61 5.77
C LEU A 208 -2.14 -6.81 7.04
N ALA A 209 -1.84 -8.07 7.40
CA ALA A 209 -1.03 -8.38 8.56
C ALA A 209 0.39 -7.79 8.46
N LEU A 210 1.04 -7.89 7.29
CA LEU A 210 2.35 -7.30 7.03
C LEU A 210 2.29 -5.77 7.05
N GLY A 211 1.23 -5.19 6.50
CA GLY A 211 1.01 -3.75 6.55
C GLY A 211 0.85 -3.22 7.99
N ILE A 212 -0.01 -3.86 8.77
CA ILE A 212 -0.26 -3.47 10.16
C ILE A 212 0.98 -3.64 11.04
N THR A 213 1.56 -4.85 11.04
CA THR A 213 2.75 -5.14 11.86
C THR A 213 3.95 -4.30 11.45
N GLY A 214 4.14 -4.12 10.13
CA GLY A 214 5.18 -3.27 9.60
C GLY A 214 5.01 -1.81 9.98
N SER A 215 3.79 -1.26 9.93
CA SER A 215 3.51 0.13 10.32
C SER A 215 3.73 0.37 11.82
N VAL A 216 3.35 -0.59 12.67
CA VAL A 216 3.65 -0.49 14.12
C VAL A 216 5.17 -0.52 14.35
N ALA A 217 5.87 -1.47 13.74
CA ALA A 217 7.32 -1.61 13.89
C ALA A 217 8.08 -0.37 13.41
N THR A 218 7.65 0.22 12.28
CA THR A 218 8.28 1.44 11.76
C THR A 218 7.97 2.67 12.60
N GLY A 219 6.76 2.76 13.17
CA GLY A 219 6.42 3.83 14.12
C GLY A 219 7.28 3.77 15.37
N ILE A 220 7.43 2.57 15.96
CA ILE A 220 8.30 2.37 17.11
C ILE A 220 9.75 2.70 16.75
N GLY A 221 10.25 2.16 15.65
CA GLY A 221 11.62 2.42 15.21
C GLY A 221 11.89 3.91 14.94
N TRP A 222 10.93 4.61 14.33
CA TRP A 222 11.05 6.04 14.07
C TRP A 222 11.00 6.87 15.35
N GLN A 223 10.20 6.47 16.35
CA GLN A 223 10.15 7.16 17.63
C GLN A 223 11.53 7.21 18.28
N PHE A 224 12.24 6.08 18.32
CA PHE A 224 13.60 6.04 18.85
C PHE A 224 14.61 6.82 18.01
N LEU A 225 14.50 6.76 16.68
CA LEU A 225 15.42 7.47 15.80
C LEU A 225 15.21 8.99 15.83
N SER A 226 13.98 9.45 15.95
CA SER A 226 13.66 10.89 15.97
C SER A 226 14.15 11.62 17.21
N GLU A 227 14.51 10.90 18.26
CA GLU A 227 15.14 11.48 19.46
C GLU A 227 16.62 11.86 19.25
N PHE A 228 17.23 11.38 18.15
CA PHE A 228 18.62 11.66 17.78
C PHE A 228 18.77 12.76 16.70
N PHE A 229 17.68 13.21 16.11
CA PHE A 229 17.65 14.24 15.07
C PHE A 229 16.87 15.47 15.52
#